data_f657f5d0267d42a08ba01cc7ab07149a
#
_entry.id   f657f5d0267d42a08ba01cc7ab07149a
#
_cell.length_a   1.000
_cell.length_b   1.000
_cell.length_c   1.000
_cell.angle_alpha   90.00
_cell.angle_beta   90.00
_cell.angle_gamma   90.00
#
_symmetry.space_group_name_H-M   'P 1'
#
loop_
_entity.id
_entity.type
_entity.pdbx_description
1 polymer ?
#
loop_
_entity_poly.entity_id
_entity_poly.type
_entity_poly.pdbx_seq_one_letter_code
_entity_poly.pdbx_strand_id
1 'polypeptide(L)'
;MVFVYPYVRHVNDWDITRSIDWLMDAFPDAEIWTIGDAVIGAENIPHKKRYHERGCDVTDKILTFAREIGGDAVYMNDDFFVNANFDPYTNLRNGTLRINPDHSPVYQQACRHTLEFLNHYNYTTFNFECHQPMLFNSIKLLELFDEITWQMHNHFLKSLYLNVNTFISTDAQNLKIGRPDILKANELLFKYGCFSISDDFKQGSCIDFLNRC
;
A
#
# COMPACT_ATOMS: atom_id res chain seq x y z
N MET A 1 -3.43 -13.18 10.67
CA MET A 1 -3.00 -11.80 10.28
C MET A 1 -4.06 -11.24 9.37
N VAL A 2 -4.40 -9.95 9.52
CA VAL A 2 -5.43 -9.29 8.70
C VAL A 2 -4.75 -8.48 7.59
N PHE A 3 -5.25 -8.62 6.35
CA PHE A 3 -4.82 -7.84 5.20
C PHE A 3 -6.00 -7.08 4.61
N VAL A 4 -5.79 -5.82 4.20
CA VAL A 4 -6.84 -4.96 3.70
C VAL A 4 -6.46 -4.29 2.39
N TYR A 5 -7.35 -4.41 1.40
CA TYR A 5 -7.23 -3.85 0.06
C TYR A 5 -8.30 -2.76 -0.14
N PRO A 6 -7.94 -1.47 -0.26
CA PRO A 6 -8.86 -0.45 -0.76
C PRO A 6 -9.03 -0.65 -2.25
N TYR A 7 -10.09 -1.33 -2.67
CA TYR A 7 -10.25 -1.78 -4.04
C TYR A 7 -11.39 -1.06 -4.79
N VAL A 8 -11.13 -0.77 -6.05
CA VAL A 8 -12.13 -0.37 -7.06
C VAL A 8 -11.90 -1.22 -8.29
N ARG A 9 -12.95 -1.89 -8.73
CA ARG A 9 -12.89 -2.76 -9.91
C ARG A 9 -12.53 -1.94 -11.15
N HIS A 10 -11.52 -2.40 -11.85
CA HIS A 10 -11.13 -1.92 -13.17
C HIS A 10 -11.79 -2.75 -14.28
N VAL A 11 -11.11 -2.95 -15.40
CA VAL A 11 -11.62 -3.74 -16.53
C VAL A 11 -11.78 -5.22 -16.14
N ASN A 12 -10.91 -5.71 -15.28
CA ASN A 12 -10.97 -7.07 -14.72
C ASN A 12 -10.33 -7.07 -13.31
N ASP A 13 -10.55 -8.15 -12.58
CA ASP A 13 -10.04 -8.34 -11.22
C ASP A 13 -8.72 -9.13 -11.20
N TRP A 14 -8.00 -9.23 -12.32
CA TRP A 14 -6.85 -10.13 -12.45
C TRP A 14 -5.74 -9.81 -11.43
N ASP A 15 -5.37 -8.54 -11.28
CA ASP A 15 -4.26 -8.13 -10.39
C ASP A 15 -4.55 -8.49 -8.95
N ILE A 16 -5.70 -8.07 -8.45
CA ILE A 16 -6.08 -8.33 -7.05
C ILE A 16 -6.28 -9.81 -6.81
N THR A 17 -6.84 -10.56 -7.77
CA THR A 17 -7.02 -12.01 -7.64
C THR A 17 -5.65 -12.69 -7.50
N ARG A 18 -4.69 -12.36 -8.37
CA ARG A 18 -3.34 -12.91 -8.26
C ARG A 18 -2.62 -12.48 -6.98
N SER A 19 -2.78 -11.22 -6.56
CA SER A 19 -2.24 -10.74 -5.28
C SER A 19 -2.79 -11.54 -4.09
N ILE A 20 -4.11 -11.83 -4.09
CA ILE A 20 -4.76 -12.65 -3.06
C ILE A 20 -4.27 -14.10 -3.11
N ASP A 21 -4.15 -14.71 -4.30
CA ASP A 21 -3.64 -16.08 -4.45
C ASP A 21 -2.23 -16.21 -3.84
N TRP A 22 -1.32 -15.29 -4.18
CA TRP A 22 0.04 -15.25 -3.59
C TRP A 22 0.03 -15.05 -2.07
N LEU A 23 -0.88 -14.20 -1.60
CA LEU A 23 -1.04 -13.95 -0.17
C LEU A 23 -1.51 -15.19 0.57
N MET A 24 -2.51 -15.90 0.03
CA MET A 24 -3.06 -17.13 0.62
C MET A 24 -2.03 -18.27 0.62
N ASP A 25 -1.19 -18.37 -0.42
CA ASP A 25 -0.08 -19.32 -0.44
C ASP A 25 0.96 -19.03 0.65
N ALA A 26 1.27 -17.74 0.86
CA ALA A 26 2.24 -17.31 1.86
C ALA A 26 1.70 -17.38 3.31
N PHE A 27 0.42 -17.10 3.48
CA PHE A 27 -0.28 -16.97 4.77
C PHE A 27 -1.66 -17.63 4.70
N PRO A 28 -1.75 -18.98 4.76
CA PRO A 28 -3.01 -19.71 4.57
C PRO A 28 -4.11 -19.35 5.58
N ASP A 29 -3.73 -18.88 6.78
CA ASP A 29 -4.65 -18.47 7.84
C ASP A 29 -4.90 -16.95 7.84
N ALA A 30 -4.59 -16.25 6.74
CA ALA A 30 -4.81 -14.82 6.64
C ALA A 30 -6.30 -14.50 6.51
N GLU A 31 -6.74 -13.48 7.22
CA GLU A 31 -8.03 -12.84 7.02
C GLU A 31 -7.85 -11.70 6.01
N ILE A 32 -8.62 -11.71 4.93
CA ILE A 32 -8.47 -10.76 3.82
C ILE A 32 -9.75 -9.94 3.66
N TRP A 33 -9.60 -8.63 3.62
CA TRP A 33 -10.69 -7.67 3.43
C TRP A 33 -10.49 -6.82 2.18
N THR A 34 -11.56 -6.63 1.42
CA THR A 34 -11.65 -5.59 0.40
C THR A 34 -12.57 -4.48 0.86
N ILE A 35 -12.17 -3.22 0.69
CA ILE A 35 -13.00 -2.05 0.99
C ILE A 35 -13.33 -1.35 -0.32
N GLY A 36 -14.57 -1.51 -0.74
CA GLY A 36 -15.05 -1.08 -2.05
C GLY A 36 -15.76 -2.20 -2.78
N ASP A 37 -15.24 -2.61 -3.94
CA ASP A 37 -15.80 -3.71 -4.69
C ASP A 37 -15.40 -5.07 -4.13
N ALA A 38 -16.34 -6.01 -4.14
CA ALA A 38 -16.10 -7.37 -3.66
C ALA A 38 -15.22 -8.18 -4.62
N VAL A 39 -14.32 -9.01 -4.06
CA VAL A 39 -13.46 -9.95 -4.78
C VAL A 39 -13.64 -11.34 -4.17
N ILE A 40 -13.57 -12.38 -5.01
CA ILE A 40 -13.63 -13.78 -4.55
C ILE A 40 -12.40 -14.06 -3.66
N GLY A 41 -12.61 -14.71 -2.53
CA GLY A 41 -11.54 -15.08 -1.59
C GLY A 41 -11.27 -14.01 -0.51
N ALA A 42 -12.06 -12.93 -0.45
CA ALA A 42 -11.96 -11.92 0.58
C ALA A 42 -13.33 -11.54 1.16
N GLU A 43 -13.36 -11.17 2.44
CA GLU A 43 -14.49 -10.47 3.03
C GLU A 43 -14.60 -9.05 2.43
N ASN A 44 -15.79 -8.45 2.49
CA ASN A 44 -16.00 -7.15 1.84
C ASN A 44 -16.79 -6.18 2.69
N ILE A 45 -16.29 -4.94 2.78
CA ILE A 45 -17.06 -3.77 3.21
C ILE A 45 -17.39 -2.95 1.96
N PRO A 46 -18.65 -2.91 1.51
CA PRO A 46 -19.05 -2.11 0.36
C PRO A 46 -18.79 -0.62 0.60
N HIS A 47 -18.02 -0.01 -0.28
CA HIS A 47 -17.67 1.40 -0.15
C HIS A 47 -17.70 2.08 -1.52
N LYS A 48 -18.56 3.09 -1.67
CA LYS A 48 -18.62 3.89 -2.89
C LYS A 48 -17.53 4.95 -2.89
N LYS A 49 -16.90 5.16 -4.04
CA LYS A 49 -15.97 6.27 -4.24
C LYS A 49 -16.63 7.61 -3.88
N ARG A 50 -16.05 8.32 -2.92
CA ARG A 50 -16.56 9.62 -2.42
C ARG A 50 -15.69 10.79 -2.87
N TYR A 51 -14.43 10.55 -3.15
CA TYR A 51 -13.46 11.60 -3.47
C TYR A 51 -12.98 11.48 -4.90
N HIS A 52 -12.80 12.61 -5.57
CA HIS A 52 -12.26 12.66 -6.93
C HIS A 52 -10.79 12.17 -6.93
N GLU A 53 -10.00 12.61 -5.95
CA GLU A 53 -8.60 12.23 -5.83
C GLU A 53 -8.44 10.81 -5.29
N ARG A 54 -7.65 9.99 -6.01
CA ARG A 54 -7.41 8.59 -5.65
C ARG A 54 -6.85 8.43 -4.24
N GLY A 55 -5.93 9.30 -3.82
CA GLY A 55 -5.34 9.20 -2.48
C GLY A 55 -6.35 9.44 -1.36
N CYS A 56 -7.24 10.42 -1.51
CA CYS A 56 -8.31 10.66 -0.54
C CYS A 56 -9.31 9.48 -0.50
N ASP A 57 -9.64 8.88 -1.67
CA ASP A 57 -10.53 7.73 -1.74
C ASP A 57 -9.91 6.48 -1.09
N VAL A 58 -8.62 6.24 -1.30
CA VAL A 58 -7.87 5.16 -0.62
C VAL A 58 -7.85 5.38 0.90
N THR A 59 -7.57 6.62 1.33
CA THR A 59 -7.57 6.98 2.75
C THR A 59 -8.94 6.74 3.38
N ASP A 60 -10.04 7.17 2.74
CA ASP A 60 -11.41 6.96 3.22
C ASP A 60 -11.74 5.48 3.41
N LYS A 61 -11.32 4.63 2.48
CA LYS A 61 -11.51 3.17 2.55
C LYS A 61 -10.74 2.56 3.73
N ILE A 62 -9.47 2.91 3.89
CA ILE A 62 -8.66 2.38 5.00
C ILE A 62 -9.20 2.88 6.35
N LEU A 63 -9.63 4.13 6.46
CA LEU A 63 -10.30 4.64 7.66
C LEU A 63 -11.66 3.97 7.91
N THR A 64 -12.39 3.57 6.87
CA THR A 64 -13.63 2.79 7.00
C THR A 64 -13.32 1.42 7.61
N PHE A 65 -12.32 0.69 7.11
CA PHE A 65 -11.85 -0.55 7.73
C PHE A 65 -11.48 -0.34 9.19
N ALA A 66 -10.70 0.69 9.49
CA ALA A 66 -10.24 0.98 10.85
C ALA A 66 -11.40 1.25 11.83
N ARG A 67 -12.52 1.83 11.37
CA ARG A 67 -13.72 2.09 12.18
C ARG A 67 -14.61 0.87 12.35
N GLU A 68 -14.79 0.08 11.30
CA GLU A 68 -15.77 -1.02 11.29
C GLU A 68 -15.20 -2.33 11.82
N ILE A 69 -13.93 -2.62 11.54
CA ILE A 69 -13.27 -3.87 11.95
C ILE A 69 -12.25 -3.60 13.05
N GLY A 70 -11.38 -2.60 12.87
CA GLY A 70 -10.37 -2.24 13.88
C GLY A 70 -9.16 -3.17 13.91
N GLY A 71 -8.33 -3.04 14.97
CA GLY A 71 -7.16 -3.88 15.19
C GLY A 71 -5.94 -3.49 14.37
N ASP A 72 -4.98 -4.41 14.29
CA ASP A 72 -3.79 -4.30 13.46
C ASP A 72 -4.05 -4.97 12.12
N ALA A 73 -3.73 -4.28 11.02
CA ALA A 73 -3.89 -4.81 9.67
C ALA A 73 -2.78 -4.37 8.73
N VAL A 74 -2.54 -5.16 7.69
CA VAL A 74 -1.58 -4.85 6.63
C VAL A 74 -2.33 -4.24 5.44
N TYR A 75 -2.05 -2.99 5.15
CA TYR A 75 -2.52 -2.30 3.94
C TYR A 75 -1.82 -2.86 2.71
N MET A 76 -2.61 -3.28 1.73
CA MET A 76 -2.18 -3.83 0.45
C MET A 76 -2.71 -2.99 -0.70
N ASN A 77 -1.96 -2.91 -1.80
CA ASN A 77 -2.52 -2.54 -3.11
C ASN A 77 -2.77 -3.81 -3.93
N ASP A 78 -3.61 -3.69 -4.95
CA ASP A 78 -3.94 -4.76 -5.89
C ASP A 78 -2.75 -5.28 -6.72
N ASP A 79 -1.69 -4.48 -6.84
CA ASP A 79 -0.44 -4.79 -7.54
C ASP A 79 0.71 -5.26 -6.62
N PHE A 80 0.43 -5.57 -5.34
CA PHE A 80 1.44 -6.08 -4.39
C PHE A 80 1.41 -7.60 -4.31
N PHE A 81 2.59 -8.21 -4.38
CA PHE A 81 2.81 -9.65 -4.26
C PHE A 81 3.73 -9.95 -3.09
N VAL A 82 3.34 -10.90 -2.26
CA VAL A 82 4.09 -11.30 -1.06
C VAL A 82 4.38 -12.80 -1.07
N ASN A 83 5.44 -13.23 -0.40
CA ASN A 83 5.72 -14.63 -0.12
C ASN A 83 5.97 -14.87 1.38
N ALA A 84 6.27 -16.09 1.77
CA ALA A 84 6.49 -16.47 3.18
C ALA A 84 7.66 -15.74 3.86
N ASN A 85 8.53 -15.05 3.12
CA ASN A 85 9.61 -14.23 3.69
C ASN A 85 9.15 -12.81 4.05
N PHE A 86 7.92 -12.43 3.71
CA PHE A 86 7.41 -11.10 4.03
C PHE A 86 7.24 -10.93 5.54
N ASP A 87 7.91 -9.91 6.08
CA ASP A 87 7.75 -9.48 7.46
C ASP A 87 6.99 -8.14 7.51
N PRO A 88 5.73 -8.12 7.98
CA PRO A 88 4.92 -6.91 8.05
C PRO A 88 5.44 -5.88 9.04
N TYR A 89 6.32 -6.26 9.97
CA TYR A 89 6.93 -5.35 10.94
C TYR A 89 8.15 -4.62 10.39
N THR A 90 8.66 -5.04 9.23
CA THR A 90 9.78 -4.35 8.55
C THR A 90 9.27 -3.19 7.72
N ASN A 91 9.58 -1.96 8.16
CA ASN A 91 9.24 -0.73 7.42
C ASN A 91 10.41 -0.34 6.52
N LEU A 92 10.19 -0.37 5.22
CA LEU A 92 11.19 0.01 4.22
C LEU A 92 11.02 1.48 3.83
N ARG A 93 12.13 2.23 3.75
CA ARG A 93 12.15 3.62 3.31
C ARG A 93 13.15 3.83 2.17
N ASN A 94 12.86 4.81 1.31
CA ASN A 94 13.75 5.23 0.23
C ASN A 94 14.18 6.69 0.43
N GLY A 95 15.15 6.90 1.31
CA GLY A 95 15.65 8.21 1.69
C GLY A 95 14.59 9.11 2.36
N THR A 96 14.60 10.40 2.02
CA THR A 96 13.66 11.40 2.55
C THR A 96 12.64 11.83 1.49
N LEU A 97 11.46 12.23 1.94
CA LEU A 97 10.44 12.82 1.06
C LEU A 97 10.99 14.08 0.39
N ARG A 98 10.80 14.17 -0.91
CA ARG A 98 11.16 15.34 -1.72
C ARG A 98 10.12 15.56 -2.80
N ILE A 99 9.79 16.81 -3.06
CA ILE A 99 8.94 17.17 -4.19
C ILE A 99 9.78 16.99 -5.47
N ASN A 100 9.39 16.01 -6.29
CA ASN A 100 10.05 15.77 -7.57
C ASN A 100 9.25 16.48 -8.67
N PRO A 101 9.86 17.41 -9.44
CA PRO A 101 9.18 18.13 -10.51
C PRO A 101 8.71 17.23 -11.67
N ASP A 102 9.29 16.05 -11.82
CA ASP A 102 8.92 15.09 -12.89
C ASP A 102 7.64 14.30 -12.55
N HIS A 103 7.17 14.37 -11.31
CA HIS A 103 5.91 13.73 -10.91
C HIS A 103 4.68 14.55 -11.32
N SER A 104 3.53 13.90 -11.42
CA SER A 104 2.27 14.59 -11.69
C SER A 104 1.97 15.68 -10.65
N PRO A 105 1.26 16.77 -11.00
CA PRO A 105 0.91 17.82 -10.05
C PRO A 105 0.19 17.31 -8.79
N VAL A 106 -0.71 16.33 -8.95
CA VAL A 106 -1.44 15.71 -7.81
C VAL A 106 -0.47 15.01 -6.85
N TYR A 107 0.53 14.29 -7.38
CA TYR A 107 1.54 13.61 -6.56
C TYR A 107 2.46 14.62 -5.86
N GLN A 108 2.87 15.69 -6.56
CA GLN A 108 3.65 16.78 -5.96
C GLN A 108 2.89 17.46 -4.83
N GLN A 109 1.57 17.68 -5.00
CA GLN A 109 0.73 18.29 -3.98
C GLN A 109 0.57 17.38 -2.76
N ALA A 110 0.34 16.09 -2.94
CA ALA A 110 0.29 15.11 -1.85
C ALA A 110 1.61 15.08 -1.04
N CYS A 111 2.75 15.12 -1.73
CA CYS A 111 4.07 15.22 -1.10
C CYS A 111 4.21 16.51 -0.28
N ARG A 112 3.77 17.64 -0.82
CA ARG A 112 3.81 18.94 -0.14
C ARG A 112 3.00 18.95 1.15
N HIS A 113 1.73 18.54 1.08
CA HIS A 113 0.84 18.49 2.25
C HIS A 113 1.39 17.53 3.33
N THR A 114 1.94 16.38 2.92
CA THR A 114 2.59 15.46 3.85
C THR A 114 3.79 16.09 4.54
N LEU A 115 4.67 16.76 3.77
CA LEU A 115 5.84 17.46 4.32
C LEU A 115 5.46 18.64 5.24
N GLU A 116 4.43 19.41 4.88
CA GLU A 116 3.92 20.52 5.69
C GLU A 116 3.45 20.01 7.06
N PHE A 117 2.67 18.94 7.10
CA PHE A 117 2.23 18.32 8.34
C PHE A 117 3.41 17.78 9.17
N LEU A 118 4.27 16.96 8.59
CA LEU A 118 5.40 16.36 9.30
C LEU A 118 6.36 17.40 9.87
N ASN A 119 6.67 18.45 9.10
CA ASN A 119 7.54 19.54 9.55
C ASN A 119 6.87 20.39 10.65
N HIS A 120 5.56 20.65 10.57
CA HIS A 120 4.84 21.42 11.57
C HIS A 120 4.95 20.79 12.97
N TYR A 121 4.89 19.45 13.03
CA TYR A 121 4.99 18.70 14.29
C TYR A 121 6.40 18.18 14.60
N ASN A 122 7.41 18.54 13.82
CA ASN A 122 8.81 18.08 13.96
C ASN A 122 8.96 16.54 13.87
N TYR A 123 8.14 15.87 13.08
CA TYR A 123 8.32 14.47 12.78
C TYR A 123 9.44 14.24 11.75
N THR A 124 9.91 13.00 11.63
CA THR A 124 10.80 12.61 10.54
C THR A 124 10.10 12.75 9.19
N THR A 125 10.88 12.91 8.12
CA THR A 125 10.36 13.07 6.75
C THR A 125 10.86 11.97 5.82
N PHE A 126 10.92 10.75 6.31
CA PHE A 126 11.32 9.60 5.50
C PHE A 126 10.29 9.28 4.42
N ASN A 127 10.78 8.81 3.27
CA ASN A 127 9.95 8.39 2.15
C ASN A 127 9.61 6.90 2.28
N PHE A 128 8.37 6.58 2.65
CA PHE A 128 7.85 5.22 2.74
C PHE A 128 7.01 4.81 1.51
N GLU A 129 6.98 5.62 0.44
CA GLU A 129 6.27 5.33 -0.81
C GLU A 129 7.06 4.38 -1.74
N CYS A 130 7.73 3.37 -1.19
CA CYS A 130 8.54 2.41 -1.93
C CYS A 130 7.75 1.19 -2.43
N HIS A 131 6.45 1.28 -2.56
CA HIS A 131 5.55 0.24 -3.08
C HIS A 131 5.64 -1.07 -2.29
N GLN A 132 5.58 -0.98 -0.97
CA GLN A 132 5.49 -2.09 -0.04
C GLN A 132 4.14 -2.13 0.66
N PRO A 133 3.68 -3.31 1.15
CA PRO A 133 2.63 -3.38 2.15
C PRO A 133 2.99 -2.60 3.43
N MET A 134 1.99 -2.16 4.19
CA MET A 134 2.21 -1.39 5.43
C MET A 134 1.35 -1.94 6.57
N LEU A 135 1.98 -2.37 7.65
CA LEU A 135 1.26 -2.65 8.90
C LEU A 135 0.81 -1.35 9.55
N PHE A 136 -0.46 -1.29 9.96
CA PHE A 136 -1.00 -0.18 10.73
C PHE A 136 -1.86 -0.68 11.88
N ASN A 137 -1.94 0.13 12.94
CA ASN A 137 -2.90 -0.02 14.03
C ASN A 137 -4.07 0.96 13.79
N SER A 138 -5.30 0.44 13.83
CA SER A 138 -6.50 1.21 13.51
C SER A 138 -6.72 2.42 14.42
N ILE A 139 -6.45 2.30 15.73
CA ILE A 139 -6.62 3.42 16.67
C ILE A 139 -5.65 4.55 16.33
N LYS A 140 -4.37 4.24 16.18
CA LYS A 140 -3.34 5.23 15.83
C LYS A 140 -3.60 5.88 14.46
N LEU A 141 -4.16 5.11 13.52
CA LEU A 141 -4.51 5.64 12.21
C LEU A 141 -5.67 6.63 12.32
N LEU A 142 -6.71 6.30 13.05
CA LEU A 142 -7.86 7.18 13.27
C LEU A 142 -7.45 8.46 14.01
N GLU A 143 -6.67 8.36 15.11
CA GLU A 143 -6.15 9.51 15.84
C GLU A 143 -5.35 10.46 14.93
N LEU A 144 -4.44 9.93 14.09
CA LEU A 144 -3.67 10.73 13.16
C LEU A 144 -4.56 11.46 12.15
N PHE A 145 -5.54 10.77 11.56
CA PHE A 145 -6.38 11.35 10.51
C PHE A 145 -7.52 12.23 11.04
N ASP A 146 -7.81 12.21 12.35
CA ASP A 146 -8.70 13.19 12.98
C ASP A 146 -8.03 14.59 13.11
N GLU A 147 -6.69 14.66 13.11
CA GLU A 147 -5.93 15.92 13.14
C GLU A 147 -5.71 16.54 11.75
N ILE A 148 -6.07 15.85 10.66
CA ILE A 148 -5.73 16.24 9.28
C ILE A 148 -7.00 16.47 8.46
N THR A 149 -7.02 17.53 7.67
CA THR A 149 -8.08 17.80 6.68
C THR A 149 -7.90 16.98 5.40
N TRP A 150 -7.70 15.67 5.55
CA TRP A 150 -7.41 14.75 4.45
C TRP A 150 -8.50 14.70 3.37
N GLN A 151 -9.73 15.05 3.69
CA GLN A 151 -10.85 15.11 2.74
C GLN A 151 -10.65 16.19 1.66
N MET A 152 -9.91 17.24 1.99
CA MET A 152 -9.62 18.37 1.11
C MET A 152 -8.22 18.32 0.51
N HIS A 153 -7.30 17.60 1.16
CA HIS A 153 -5.88 17.59 0.83
C HIS A 153 -5.36 16.16 0.78
N ASN A 154 -4.99 15.70 -0.41
CA ASN A 154 -4.35 14.40 -0.59
C ASN A 154 -3.01 14.36 0.15
N HIS A 155 -2.72 13.23 0.82
CA HIS A 155 -1.47 12.97 1.53
C HIS A 155 -0.91 11.61 1.13
N PHE A 156 0.37 11.40 1.36
CA PHE A 156 0.99 10.08 1.27
C PHE A 156 0.70 9.28 2.54
N LEU A 157 -0.32 8.45 2.49
CA LEU A 157 -0.82 7.67 3.62
C LEU A 157 0.29 6.94 4.39
N LYS A 158 1.13 6.19 3.66
CA LYS A 158 2.21 5.40 4.28
C LYS A 158 3.28 6.29 4.91
N SER A 159 3.76 7.28 4.16
CA SER A 159 4.77 8.20 4.67
C SER A 159 4.26 9.02 5.85
N LEU A 160 3.00 9.45 5.83
CA LEU A 160 2.39 10.17 6.93
C LEU A 160 2.31 9.28 8.18
N TYR A 161 1.67 8.12 8.07
CA TYR A 161 1.47 7.22 9.20
C TYR A 161 2.79 6.71 9.81
N LEU A 162 3.73 6.27 8.96
CA LEU A 162 4.97 5.66 9.44
C LEU A 162 5.96 6.69 10.02
N ASN A 163 6.01 7.93 9.52
CA ASN A 163 6.84 8.98 10.14
C ASN A 163 6.34 9.39 11.53
N VAL A 164 5.03 9.28 11.78
CA VAL A 164 4.44 9.57 13.10
C VAL A 164 4.57 8.40 14.07
N ASN A 165 4.42 7.16 13.59
CA ASN A 165 4.23 5.97 14.44
C ASN A 165 5.40 4.97 14.46
N THR A 166 6.43 5.18 13.64
CA THR A 166 7.53 4.21 13.48
C THR A 166 8.86 4.78 13.89
N PHE A 167 9.57 4.06 14.75
CA PHE A 167 10.92 4.43 15.20
C PHE A 167 12.04 3.66 14.48
N ILE A 168 11.70 2.54 13.82
CA ILE A 168 12.67 1.67 13.15
C ILE A 168 12.26 1.49 11.69
N SER A 169 13.21 1.75 10.79
CA SER A 169 13.02 1.53 9.35
C SER A 169 14.35 1.17 8.69
N THR A 170 14.29 0.43 7.60
CA THR A 170 15.43 -0.03 6.82
C THR A 170 15.47 0.69 5.47
N ASP A 171 16.64 1.16 5.06
CA ASP A 171 16.80 1.75 3.73
C ASP A 171 16.63 0.67 2.65
N ALA A 172 15.79 0.97 1.68
CA ALA A 172 15.49 0.11 0.55
C ALA A 172 15.33 0.91 -0.74
N GLN A 173 15.45 0.22 -1.87
CA GLN A 173 15.04 0.79 -3.15
C GLN A 173 13.52 0.70 -3.32
N ASN A 174 12.99 1.36 -4.35
CA ASN A 174 11.60 1.18 -4.76
C ASN A 174 11.36 -0.28 -5.18
N LEU A 175 10.31 -0.90 -4.66
CA LEU A 175 9.98 -2.30 -4.92
C LEU A 175 9.11 -2.48 -6.17
N LYS A 176 8.73 -1.41 -6.86
CA LYS A 176 7.95 -1.48 -8.10
C LYS A 176 8.82 -1.87 -9.28
N ILE A 177 8.38 -2.91 -9.99
CA ILE A 177 9.02 -3.40 -11.21
C ILE A 177 8.22 -2.85 -12.40
N GLY A 178 8.85 -1.92 -13.14
CA GLY A 178 8.23 -1.20 -14.25
C GLY A 178 8.32 -1.90 -15.61
N ARG A 179 9.08 -3.01 -15.71
CA ARG A 179 9.29 -3.77 -16.97
C ARG A 179 9.32 -5.27 -16.67
N PRO A 180 9.11 -6.15 -17.66
CA PRO A 180 9.23 -7.59 -17.48
C PRO A 180 10.63 -7.99 -16.97
N ASP A 181 10.74 -8.34 -15.69
CA ASP A 181 12.01 -8.73 -15.06
C ASP A 181 11.75 -9.70 -13.88
N ILE A 182 11.68 -11.00 -14.22
CA ILE A 182 11.47 -12.08 -13.25
C ILE A 182 12.67 -12.20 -12.30
N LEU A 183 13.89 -11.93 -12.76
CA LEU A 183 15.09 -12.02 -11.89
C LEU A 183 15.00 -10.97 -10.79
N LYS A 184 14.57 -9.75 -11.15
CA LYS A 184 14.34 -8.68 -10.18
C LYS A 184 13.21 -9.02 -9.20
N ALA A 185 12.11 -9.62 -9.68
CA ALA A 185 11.02 -10.08 -8.82
C ALA A 185 11.52 -11.10 -7.78
N ASN A 186 12.29 -12.12 -8.22
CA ASN A 186 12.88 -13.11 -7.31
C ASN A 186 13.89 -12.49 -6.32
N GLU A 187 14.72 -11.53 -6.75
CA GLU A 187 15.62 -10.80 -5.85
C GLU A 187 14.85 -10.07 -4.74
N LEU A 188 13.77 -9.37 -5.10
CA LEU A 188 12.94 -8.63 -4.14
C LEU A 188 12.20 -9.56 -3.18
N LEU A 189 11.64 -10.67 -3.69
CA LEU A 189 11.01 -11.71 -2.87
C LEU A 189 11.99 -12.36 -1.89
N PHE A 190 13.22 -12.62 -2.33
CA PHE A 190 14.26 -13.17 -1.45
C PHE A 190 14.67 -12.18 -0.36
N LYS A 191 14.83 -10.91 -0.72
CA LYS A 191 15.37 -9.88 0.17
C LYS A 191 14.31 -9.26 1.10
N TYR A 192 13.10 -9.03 0.60
CA TYR A 192 12.06 -8.28 1.32
C TYR A 192 10.74 -9.03 1.47
N GLY A 193 10.61 -10.19 0.83
CA GLY A 193 9.38 -10.97 0.84
C GLY A 193 8.25 -10.37 0.00
N CYS A 194 8.47 -9.25 -0.70
CA CYS A 194 7.43 -8.58 -1.47
C CYS A 194 7.98 -7.78 -2.65
N PHE A 195 7.11 -7.54 -3.64
CA PHE A 195 7.33 -6.61 -4.75
C PHE A 195 5.98 -6.07 -5.25
N SER A 196 6.03 -5.04 -6.09
CA SER A 196 4.89 -4.48 -6.81
C SER A 196 5.18 -4.46 -8.31
N ILE A 197 4.14 -4.52 -9.13
CA ILE A 197 4.26 -4.50 -10.58
C ILE A 197 3.58 -3.28 -11.22
N SER A 198 4.01 -2.92 -12.42
CA SER A 198 3.26 -2.07 -13.34
C SER A 198 2.56 -2.94 -14.40
N ASP A 199 1.67 -2.32 -15.18
CA ASP A 199 1.01 -3.01 -16.31
C ASP A 199 2.02 -3.55 -17.33
N ASP A 200 3.15 -2.86 -17.52
CA ASP A 200 4.21 -3.30 -18.45
C ASP A 200 4.91 -4.59 -18.01
N PHE A 201 4.83 -4.96 -16.73
CA PHE A 201 5.36 -6.24 -16.24
C PHE A 201 4.55 -7.44 -16.77
N LYS A 202 3.27 -7.27 -17.06
CA LYS A 202 2.31 -8.32 -17.41
C LYS A 202 2.47 -8.77 -18.87
N GLN A 203 3.66 -9.23 -19.26
CA GLN A 203 3.97 -9.66 -20.63
C GLN A 203 4.75 -10.98 -20.65
N GLY A 204 4.43 -11.83 -21.59
CA GLY A 204 5.16 -13.09 -21.83
C GLY A 204 5.30 -13.97 -20.58
N SER A 205 6.50 -14.44 -20.32
CA SER A 205 6.81 -15.33 -19.18
C SER A 205 6.56 -14.73 -17.80
N CYS A 206 6.38 -13.41 -17.69
CA CYS A 206 6.04 -12.77 -16.42
C CYS A 206 4.61 -13.04 -16.00
N ILE A 207 3.67 -13.19 -16.96
CA ILE A 207 2.31 -13.65 -16.66
C ILE A 207 2.34 -15.07 -16.10
N ASP A 208 3.11 -15.97 -16.71
CA ASP A 208 3.24 -17.35 -16.25
C ASP A 208 3.89 -17.40 -14.85
N PHE A 209 4.85 -16.51 -14.58
CA PHE A 209 5.45 -16.36 -13.25
C PHE A 209 4.40 -15.96 -12.20
N LEU A 210 3.53 -15.00 -12.50
CA LEU A 210 2.48 -14.55 -11.57
C LEU A 210 1.35 -15.58 -11.41
N ASN A 211 1.16 -16.49 -12.36
CA ASN A 211 0.14 -17.56 -12.33
C ASN A 211 0.63 -18.87 -11.65
N ARG A 212 1.80 -18.88 -11.01
CA ARG A 212 2.37 -20.10 -10.39
C ARG A 212 1.77 -20.48 -9.03
N CYS A 213 0.91 -19.65 -8.49
CA CYS A 213 0.18 -19.89 -7.24
C CYS A 213 -1.21 -20.39 -7.52
#